data_f3cde9a4a71fb822a82200deb48dca09
#
_entry.id   f3cde9a4a71fb822a82200deb48dca09
#
_cell.length_a   1.000
_cell.length_b   1.000
_cell.length_c   1.000
_cell.angle_alpha   90.00
_cell.angle_beta   90.00
_cell.angle_gamma   90.00
#
_symmetry.space_group_name_H-M   'P 1'
#
loop_
_entity.id
_entity.type
_entity.pdbx_description
1 polymer ?
#
loop_
_entity_poly.entity_id
_entity_poly.type
_entity_poly.pdbx_seq_one_letter_code
_entity_poly.pdbx_strand_id
1 'polypeptide(L)'
;MNIKTAPAPTFTVQRSDQRYHADHGWLNARHSFSFADYFDPNNLSWGALRVFNDDRIAAGQGFPTHPHRDMEIITYVFRGALEHKDSMGNHGIVKDGGVQFMSAGTGVRHSEINGSNTEELHLCQMWVIPGKTGIKPLYGQEDFTTEDRRNKWLAVASGQAGVDAPIELTQTATLRVSRLENVTLRHVFERKRYGFLFVGDGEIEAKGETAATQILREGDALRIYDLAKIELHGTGEVVLWDVPPVAD
;
A
#
# COMPACT_ATOMS: atom_id res chain seq x y z
N MET A 1 4.04 21.39 -24.33
CA MET A 1 4.61 20.67 -23.17
C MET A 1 4.06 21.32 -21.92
N ASN A 2 3.10 20.72 -21.26
CA ASN A 2 2.67 21.17 -19.94
C ASN A 2 3.68 20.62 -18.93
N ILE A 3 4.60 21.49 -18.49
CA ILE A 3 5.47 21.21 -17.35
C ILE A 3 4.52 21.10 -16.14
N LYS A 4 4.19 19.88 -15.70
CA LYS A 4 3.56 19.68 -14.41
C LYS A 4 4.55 20.20 -13.37
N THR A 5 4.28 21.39 -12.83
CA THR A 5 5.04 21.90 -11.68
C THR A 5 4.95 20.86 -10.55
N ALA A 6 6.08 20.58 -9.90
CA ALA A 6 6.08 19.74 -8.70
C ALA A 6 5.03 20.32 -7.71
N PRO A 7 4.27 19.47 -7.02
CA PRO A 7 3.31 19.96 -6.03
C PRO A 7 4.03 20.75 -4.95
N ALA A 8 3.32 21.68 -4.32
CA ALA A 8 3.81 22.34 -3.11
C ALA A 8 3.99 21.30 -1.98
N PRO A 9 4.85 21.58 -0.96
CA PRO A 9 4.95 20.72 0.22
C PRO A 9 3.56 20.37 0.75
N THR A 10 3.28 19.08 0.87
CA THR A 10 1.94 18.55 1.13
C THR A 10 1.91 17.72 2.40
N PHE A 11 0.91 17.96 3.24
CA PHE A 11 0.58 17.15 4.42
C PHE A 11 -0.95 17.13 4.56
N THR A 12 -1.62 16.33 3.73
CA THR A 12 -3.07 16.40 3.54
C THR A 12 -3.73 15.07 3.85
N VAL A 13 -4.69 15.10 4.77
CA VAL A 13 -5.50 13.93 5.13
C VAL A 13 -6.52 13.65 4.03
N GLN A 14 -6.63 12.38 3.67
CA GLN A 14 -7.70 11.82 2.87
C GLN A 14 -8.53 10.94 3.79
N ARG A 15 -9.72 11.42 4.18
CA ARG A 15 -10.60 10.69 5.10
C ARG A 15 -11.17 9.44 4.43
N SER A 16 -11.41 8.42 5.23
CA SER A 16 -11.97 7.15 4.75
C SER A 16 -13.29 7.36 4.00
N ASP A 17 -14.20 8.15 4.55
CA ASP A 17 -15.53 8.46 3.99
C ASP A 17 -15.49 9.37 2.74
N GLN A 18 -14.38 10.06 2.50
CA GLN A 18 -14.16 10.90 1.32
C GLN A 18 -13.51 10.16 0.14
N ARG A 19 -13.03 8.94 0.35
CA ARG A 19 -12.50 8.10 -0.74
C ARG A 19 -13.65 7.48 -1.53
N TYR A 20 -13.41 7.25 -2.83
CA TYR A 20 -14.38 6.57 -3.67
C TYR A 20 -14.72 5.20 -3.07
N HIS A 21 -16.01 4.95 -2.85
CA HIS A 21 -16.53 3.73 -2.27
C HIS A 21 -17.14 2.85 -3.36
N ALA A 22 -16.57 1.68 -3.57
CA ALA A 22 -17.11 0.62 -4.42
C ALA A 22 -17.68 -0.48 -3.53
N ASP A 23 -18.98 -0.75 -3.66
CA ASP A 23 -19.68 -1.82 -2.96
C ASP A 23 -20.30 -2.78 -4.01
N HIS A 24 -19.78 -4.01 -4.03
CA HIS A 24 -20.25 -5.08 -4.91
C HIS A 24 -20.96 -6.20 -4.12
N GLY A 25 -21.31 -5.95 -2.85
CA GLY A 25 -21.89 -6.91 -1.93
C GLY A 25 -20.85 -7.86 -1.32
N TRP A 26 -20.04 -8.50 -2.14
CA TRP A 26 -18.93 -9.36 -1.68
C TRP A 26 -17.62 -8.59 -1.43
N LEU A 27 -17.48 -7.41 -2.04
CA LEU A 27 -16.34 -6.51 -1.91
C LEU A 27 -16.83 -5.14 -1.46
N ASN A 28 -16.31 -4.67 -0.33
CA ASN A 28 -16.42 -3.30 0.13
C ASN A 28 -15.03 -2.65 0.04
N ALA A 29 -14.83 -1.81 -0.98
CA ALA A 29 -13.52 -1.23 -1.30
C ALA A 29 -13.54 0.30 -1.22
N ARG A 30 -12.42 0.89 -0.79
CA ARG A 30 -12.20 2.34 -0.84
C ARG A 30 -10.94 2.65 -1.64
N HIS A 31 -11.13 3.34 -2.76
CA HIS A 31 -10.05 3.67 -3.69
C HIS A 31 -9.46 5.05 -3.37
N SER A 32 -8.15 5.12 -3.16
CA SER A 32 -7.45 6.38 -2.95
C SER A 32 -7.10 7.09 -4.25
N PHE A 33 -7.01 6.35 -5.36
CA PHE A 33 -6.71 6.84 -6.71
C PHE A 33 -7.69 6.26 -7.73
N SER A 34 -7.70 6.83 -8.94
CA SER A 34 -8.50 6.31 -10.05
C SER A 34 -8.20 4.83 -10.33
N PHE A 35 -9.22 4.00 -10.20
CA PHE A 35 -9.14 2.55 -10.35
C PHE A 35 -10.50 2.00 -10.75
N ALA A 36 -10.54 1.00 -11.64
CA ALA A 36 -11.77 0.37 -12.16
C ALA A 36 -12.79 1.43 -12.65
N ASP A 37 -13.98 1.47 -12.07
CA ASP A 37 -15.05 2.40 -12.47
C ASP A 37 -14.85 3.83 -11.92
N TYR A 38 -13.90 4.03 -11.02
CA TYR A 38 -13.55 5.36 -10.52
C TYR A 38 -12.53 6.05 -11.41
N PHE A 39 -12.88 7.18 -12.00
CA PHE A 39 -11.97 7.97 -12.82
C PHE A 39 -12.01 9.45 -12.46
N ASP A 40 -10.89 9.97 -11.99
CA ASP A 40 -10.60 11.39 -11.81
C ASP A 40 -9.21 11.67 -12.42
N PRO A 41 -9.11 12.45 -13.50
CA PRO A 41 -7.85 12.74 -14.18
C PRO A 41 -6.84 13.49 -13.29
N ASN A 42 -7.30 14.12 -12.20
CA ASN A 42 -6.45 14.82 -11.24
C ASN A 42 -6.00 13.92 -10.07
N ASN A 43 -6.49 12.67 -10.01
CA ASN A 43 -6.24 11.74 -8.93
C ASN A 43 -5.83 10.35 -9.45
N LEU A 44 -4.81 10.31 -10.31
CA LEU A 44 -4.36 9.06 -10.95
C LEU A 44 -3.33 8.30 -10.10
N SER A 45 -2.51 9.01 -9.32
CA SER A 45 -1.41 8.43 -8.54
C SER A 45 -0.87 9.43 -7.51
N TRP A 46 0.00 8.93 -6.62
CA TRP A 46 0.80 9.76 -5.74
C TRP A 46 2.28 9.37 -5.87
N GLY A 47 3.05 10.13 -6.65
CA GLY A 47 4.35 9.64 -7.13
C GLY A 47 4.18 8.33 -7.89
N ALA A 48 5.09 7.39 -7.70
CA ALA A 48 5.02 6.07 -8.33
C ALA A 48 3.92 5.15 -7.76
N LEU A 49 3.25 5.52 -6.66
CA LEU A 49 2.11 4.76 -6.13
C LEU A 49 0.86 4.99 -6.99
N ARG A 50 0.50 3.99 -7.79
CA ARG A 50 -0.58 4.06 -8.78
C ARG A 50 -1.93 3.63 -8.25
N VAL A 51 -1.97 2.64 -7.36
CA VAL A 51 -3.19 2.13 -6.73
C VAL A 51 -2.95 1.99 -5.24
N PHE A 52 -3.94 2.39 -4.46
CA PHE A 52 -4.06 2.08 -3.04
C PHE A 52 -5.54 1.86 -2.73
N ASN A 53 -5.91 0.61 -2.58
CA ASN A 53 -7.26 0.19 -2.22
C ASN A 53 -7.25 -0.42 -0.82
N ASP A 54 -8.24 -0.06 -0.04
CA ASP A 54 -8.57 -0.62 1.26
C ASP A 54 -9.80 -1.51 1.05
N ASP A 55 -9.58 -2.82 1.06
CA ASP A 55 -10.54 -3.82 0.61
C ASP A 55 -10.97 -4.73 1.77
N ARG A 56 -12.30 -4.89 1.89
CA ARG A 56 -12.93 -5.89 2.75
C ARG A 56 -13.65 -6.88 1.86
N ILE A 57 -13.27 -8.15 1.98
CA ILE A 57 -13.72 -9.23 1.09
C ILE A 57 -14.48 -10.26 1.91
N ALA A 58 -15.72 -10.51 1.55
CA ALA A 58 -16.57 -11.49 2.21
C ALA A 58 -15.98 -12.90 2.16
N ALA A 59 -16.34 -13.73 3.13
CA ALA A 59 -15.87 -15.10 3.26
C ALA A 59 -16.04 -15.91 1.96
N GLY A 60 -14.99 -16.59 1.52
CA GLY A 60 -14.96 -17.43 0.32
C GLY A 60 -15.11 -16.67 -1.01
N GLN A 61 -15.15 -15.34 -0.98
CA GLN A 61 -15.25 -14.50 -2.17
C GLN A 61 -13.89 -13.91 -2.55
N GLY A 62 -13.82 -13.24 -3.69
CA GLY A 62 -12.60 -12.59 -4.15
C GLY A 62 -12.58 -12.34 -5.64
N PHE A 63 -11.40 -12.01 -6.15
CA PHE A 63 -11.17 -11.67 -7.54
C PHE A 63 -10.87 -12.94 -8.35
N PRO A 64 -11.72 -13.30 -9.33
CA PRO A 64 -11.47 -14.43 -10.22
C PRO A 64 -10.25 -14.14 -11.11
N THR A 65 -9.80 -15.14 -11.86
CA THR A 65 -8.61 -15.04 -12.71
C THR A 65 -8.67 -13.86 -13.68
N HIS A 66 -7.75 -12.91 -13.51
CA HIS A 66 -7.61 -11.69 -14.30
C HIS A 66 -6.14 -11.41 -14.65
N PRO A 67 -5.87 -10.64 -15.72
CA PRO A 67 -4.50 -10.38 -16.18
C PRO A 67 -3.91 -9.11 -15.61
N HIS A 68 -2.56 -9.09 -15.48
CA HIS A 68 -1.75 -7.88 -15.26
C HIS A 68 -0.53 -7.87 -16.17
N ARG A 69 0.00 -6.68 -16.41
CA ARG A 69 1.24 -6.44 -17.14
C ARG A 69 1.94 -5.20 -16.60
N ASP A 70 3.29 -5.25 -16.54
CA ASP A 70 4.15 -4.12 -16.23
C ASP A 70 3.69 -3.31 -15.00
N MET A 71 3.42 -4.03 -13.89
CA MET A 71 3.03 -3.44 -12.63
C MET A 71 3.62 -4.26 -11.47
N GLU A 72 4.06 -3.59 -10.42
CA GLU A 72 4.41 -4.20 -9.15
C GLU A 72 3.21 -4.12 -8.22
N ILE A 73 2.66 -5.26 -7.85
CA ILE A 73 1.43 -5.42 -7.09
C ILE A 73 1.78 -6.00 -5.73
N ILE A 74 1.42 -5.29 -4.67
CA ILE A 74 1.72 -5.66 -3.30
C ILE A 74 0.42 -5.68 -2.51
N THR A 75 0.19 -6.75 -1.77
CA THR A 75 -0.95 -6.88 -0.86
C THR A 75 -0.43 -7.03 0.56
N TYR A 76 -0.93 -6.22 1.48
CA TYR A 76 -0.72 -6.35 2.92
C TYR A 76 -2.02 -6.76 3.59
N VAL A 77 -1.98 -7.83 4.37
CA VAL A 77 -3.17 -8.37 5.07
C VAL A 77 -3.21 -7.85 6.49
N PHE A 78 -4.25 -7.07 6.83
CA PHE A 78 -4.49 -6.63 8.22
C PHE A 78 -5.18 -7.69 9.05
N ARG A 79 -6.14 -8.44 8.45
CA ARG A 79 -6.90 -9.50 9.11
C ARG A 79 -7.43 -10.51 8.11
N GLY A 80 -7.35 -11.79 8.46
CA GLY A 80 -7.88 -12.89 7.66
C GLY A 80 -6.80 -13.60 6.85
N ALA A 81 -7.18 -14.21 5.74
CA ALA A 81 -6.28 -14.99 4.89
C ALA A 81 -6.58 -14.77 3.41
N LEU A 82 -5.59 -14.40 2.63
CA LEU A 82 -5.66 -14.24 1.18
C LEU A 82 -5.04 -15.46 0.50
N GLU A 83 -5.82 -16.18 -0.29
CA GLU A 83 -5.33 -17.25 -1.17
C GLU A 83 -5.03 -16.68 -2.57
N HIS A 84 -3.83 -16.90 -3.05
CA HIS A 84 -3.35 -16.52 -4.38
C HIS A 84 -3.09 -17.77 -5.23
N LYS A 85 -3.45 -17.68 -6.51
CA LYS A 85 -3.05 -18.64 -7.56
C LYS A 85 -2.73 -17.90 -8.84
N ASP A 86 -1.67 -18.30 -9.55
CA ASP A 86 -1.28 -17.63 -10.79
C ASP A 86 -0.93 -18.58 -11.94
N SER A 87 -0.79 -17.99 -13.14
CA SER A 87 -0.46 -18.71 -14.37
C SER A 87 1.00 -19.19 -14.45
N MET A 88 1.85 -18.85 -13.48
CA MET A 88 3.22 -19.33 -13.36
C MET A 88 3.28 -20.62 -12.54
N GLY A 89 2.15 -21.04 -11.92
CA GLY A 89 2.04 -22.19 -11.06
C GLY A 89 2.26 -21.91 -9.58
N ASN A 90 2.34 -20.64 -9.19
CA ASN A 90 2.43 -20.32 -7.77
C ASN A 90 1.04 -20.43 -7.12
N HIS A 91 1.07 -20.87 -5.87
CA HIS A 91 -0.07 -20.94 -4.97
C HIS A 91 0.42 -20.62 -3.56
N GLY A 92 -0.22 -19.66 -2.91
CA GLY A 92 0.15 -19.20 -1.57
C GLY A 92 -1.04 -18.74 -0.77
N ILE A 93 -0.89 -18.73 0.55
CA ILE A 93 -1.84 -18.15 1.50
C ILE A 93 -1.07 -17.18 2.38
N VAL A 94 -1.50 -15.93 2.41
CA VAL A 94 -0.94 -14.87 3.25
C VAL A 94 -1.96 -14.52 4.33
N LYS A 95 -1.50 -14.41 5.57
CA LYS A 95 -2.33 -14.13 6.75
C LYS A 95 -2.01 -12.77 7.37
N ASP A 96 -2.63 -12.49 8.51
CA ASP A 96 -2.46 -11.26 9.28
C ASP A 96 -0.99 -10.83 9.41
N GLY A 97 -0.68 -9.62 8.97
CA GLY A 97 0.68 -9.06 8.97
C GLY A 97 1.56 -9.54 7.82
N GLY A 98 1.09 -10.47 7.02
CA GLY A 98 1.83 -10.96 5.85
C GLY A 98 1.69 -10.06 4.63
N VAL A 99 2.63 -10.22 3.72
CA VAL A 99 2.73 -9.49 2.45
C VAL A 99 2.82 -10.45 1.30
N GLN A 100 2.03 -10.20 0.26
CA GLN A 100 2.15 -10.82 -1.05
C GLN A 100 2.74 -9.82 -2.03
N PHE A 101 3.59 -10.28 -2.92
CA PHE A 101 4.17 -9.50 -3.99
C PHE A 101 4.07 -10.23 -5.32
N MET A 102 3.73 -9.47 -6.36
CA MET A 102 3.76 -9.94 -7.74
C MET A 102 4.28 -8.83 -8.65
N SER A 103 5.38 -9.09 -9.35
CA SER A 103 5.78 -8.28 -10.49
C SER A 103 5.18 -8.87 -11.76
N ALA A 104 4.27 -8.16 -12.39
CA ALA A 104 3.53 -8.67 -13.55
C ALA A 104 4.36 -8.74 -14.83
N GLY A 105 5.41 -7.93 -14.97
CA GLY A 105 6.37 -7.97 -16.08
C GLY A 105 5.72 -8.16 -17.45
N THR A 106 6.16 -9.14 -18.22
CA THR A 106 5.63 -9.43 -19.58
C THR A 106 4.19 -9.92 -19.60
N GLY A 107 3.60 -10.22 -18.44
CA GLY A 107 2.20 -10.60 -18.27
C GLY A 107 2.02 -11.82 -17.39
N VAL A 108 1.03 -11.75 -16.53
CA VAL A 108 0.61 -12.82 -15.63
C VAL A 108 -0.91 -12.78 -15.47
N ARG A 109 -1.52 -13.92 -15.19
CA ARG A 109 -2.93 -14.02 -14.79
C ARG A 109 -2.97 -14.61 -13.39
N HIS A 110 -3.77 -14.02 -12.50
CA HIS A 110 -3.92 -14.53 -11.15
C HIS A 110 -5.34 -14.40 -10.62
N SER A 111 -5.61 -15.10 -9.53
CA SER A 111 -6.82 -14.97 -8.72
C SER A 111 -6.45 -14.73 -7.28
N GLU A 112 -7.26 -13.98 -6.56
CA GLU A 112 -7.09 -13.63 -5.15
C GLU A 112 -8.42 -13.84 -4.43
N ILE A 113 -8.48 -14.83 -3.56
CA ILE A 113 -9.71 -15.26 -2.88
C ILE A 113 -9.51 -15.19 -1.36
N ASN A 114 -10.54 -14.75 -0.64
CA ASN A 114 -10.56 -14.90 0.81
C ASN A 114 -10.53 -16.40 1.18
N GLY A 115 -9.43 -16.83 1.79
CA GLY A 115 -9.20 -18.24 2.14
C GLY A 115 -10.04 -18.73 3.32
N SER A 116 -10.81 -17.87 3.98
CA SER A 116 -11.75 -18.23 5.03
C SER A 116 -13.17 -18.36 4.46
N ASN A 117 -13.90 -19.37 4.89
CA ASN A 117 -15.31 -19.57 4.55
C ASN A 117 -16.27 -18.89 5.55
N THR A 118 -15.75 -18.27 6.61
CA THR A 118 -16.56 -17.70 7.72
C THR A 118 -16.16 -16.29 8.12
N GLU A 119 -14.94 -15.88 7.86
CA GLU A 119 -14.38 -14.61 8.30
C GLU A 119 -14.16 -13.64 7.12
N GLU A 120 -14.41 -12.36 7.35
CA GLU A 120 -14.06 -11.31 6.40
C GLU A 120 -12.54 -11.14 6.32
N LEU A 121 -12.02 -10.91 5.12
CA LEU A 121 -10.64 -10.54 4.87
C LEU A 121 -10.53 -9.02 4.74
N HIS A 122 -9.60 -8.40 5.48
CA HIS A 122 -9.24 -6.99 5.38
C HIS A 122 -7.80 -6.84 4.91
N LEU A 123 -7.60 -6.19 3.78
CA LEU A 123 -6.29 -5.97 3.18
C LEU A 123 -6.17 -4.60 2.51
N CYS A 124 -4.92 -4.17 2.28
CA CYS A 124 -4.63 -3.14 1.28
C CYS A 124 -4.04 -3.77 0.04
N GLN A 125 -4.63 -3.48 -1.13
CA GLN A 125 -4.02 -3.79 -2.42
C GLN A 125 -3.37 -2.53 -2.99
N MET A 126 -2.07 -2.62 -3.30
CA MET A 126 -1.22 -1.49 -3.66
C MET A 126 -0.46 -1.80 -4.95
N TRP A 127 -0.46 -0.84 -5.89
CA TRP A 127 0.28 -0.98 -7.14
C TRP A 127 1.29 0.14 -7.28
N VAL A 128 2.52 -0.23 -7.59
CA VAL A 128 3.61 0.70 -7.87
C VAL A 128 4.02 0.58 -9.33
N ILE A 129 4.18 1.72 -10.00
CA ILE A 129 4.73 1.79 -11.35
C ILE A 129 6.16 1.25 -11.28
N PRO A 130 6.50 0.18 -12.04
CA PRO A 130 7.80 -0.45 -11.91
C PRO A 130 8.93 0.43 -12.45
N GLY A 131 10.13 0.26 -11.92
CA GLY A 131 11.33 0.90 -12.44
C GLY A 131 11.84 0.27 -13.74
N LYS A 132 11.39 -0.96 -14.05
CA LYS A 132 11.71 -1.70 -15.29
C LYS A 132 10.46 -2.41 -15.79
N THR A 133 10.17 -2.27 -17.08
CA THR A 133 9.09 -2.97 -17.78
C THR A 133 9.61 -4.18 -18.56
N GLY A 134 8.70 -5.08 -18.96
CA GLY A 134 9.02 -6.23 -19.82
C GLY A 134 9.90 -7.29 -19.16
N ILE A 135 10.05 -7.25 -17.84
CA ILE A 135 10.81 -8.28 -17.11
C ILE A 135 10.02 -9.59 -17.02
N LYS A 136 10.71 -10.67 -16.66
CA LYS A 136 10.04 -11.93 -16.34
C LYS A 136 9.11 -11.72 -15.13
N PRO A 137 7.86 -12.19 -15.16
CA PRO A 137 6.98 -12.13 -14.00
C PRO A 137 7.58 -12.85 -12.79
N LEU A 138 7.35 -12.29 -11.59
CA LEU A 138 7.83 -12.81 -10.30
C LEU A 138 6.67 -12.84 -9.31
N TYR A 139 6.73 -13.79 -8.39
CA TYR A 139 5.84 -13.89 -7.25
C TYR A 139 6.66 -14.16 -5.98
N GLY A 140 6.21 -13.62 -4.86
CA GLY A 140 6.76 -13.88 -3.55
C GLY A 140 5.74 -13.56 -2.47
N GLN A 141 5.94 -14.13 -1.29
CA GLN A 141 5.19 -13.79 -0.09
C GLN A 141 6.11 -13.91 1.12
N GLU A 142 5.81 -13.11 2.14
CA GLU A 142 6.50 -13.14 3.43
C GLU A 142 5.49 -12.96 4.55
N ASP A 143 5.66 -13.74 5.61
CA ASP A 143 4.86 -13.65 6.81
C ASP A 143 5.66 -12.95 7.91
N PHE A 144 5.05 -11.96 8.57
CA PHE A 144 5.67 -11.22 9.66
C PHE A 144 4.82 -11.33 10.93
N THR A 145 5.50 -11.59 12.04
CA THR A 145 4.85 -11.58 13.35
C THR A 145 4.54 -10.16 13.81
N THR A 146 3.68 -10.01 14.82
CA THR A 146 3.46 -8.70 15.46
C THR A 146 4.76 -8.13 16.05
N GLU A 147 5.64 -8.97 16.60
CA GLU A 147 6.93 -8.54 17.17
C GLU A 147 7.88 -7.96 16.11
N ASP A 148 7.83 -8.45 14.87
CA ASP A 148 8.67 -7.94 13.79
C ASP A 148 8.36 -6.49 13.45
N ARG A 149 7.11 -6.05 13.66
CA ARG A 149 6.62 -4.70 13.34
C ARG A 149 6.17 -3.88 14.54
N ARG A 150 6.31 -4.41 15.79
CA ARG A 150 5.89 -3.70 17.01
C ARG A 150 6.81 -2.53 17.30
N ASN A 151 6.24 -1.32 17.36
CA ASN A 151 6.92 -0.08 17.79
C ASN A 151 8.18 0.29 16.98
N LYS A 152 8.29 -0.22 15.75
CA LYS A 152 9.38 0.05 14.83
C LYS A 152 8.90 -0.03 13.38
N TRP A 153 9.58 0.66 12.47
CA TRP A 153 9.37 0.46 11.05
C TRP A 153 10.00 -0.86 10.61
N LEU A 154 9.20 -1.70 10.00
CA LEU A 154 9.65 -2.88 9.25
C LEU A 154 9.53 -2.57 7.75
N ALA A 155 10.64 -2.54 7.02
CA ALA A 155 10.62 -2.49 5.56
C ALA A 155 10.28 -3.90 5.04
N VAL A 156 9.14 -4.02 4.36
CA VAL A 156 8.65 -5.32 3.86
C VAL A 156 8.91 -5.49 2.36
N ALA A 157 8.97 -4.38 1.61
CA ALA A 157 9.34 -4.38 0.19
C ALA A 157 10.14 -3.11 -0.13
N SER A 158 11.24 -3.23 -0.89
CA SER A 158 12.06 -2.08 -1.25
C SER A 158 12.89 -2.33 -2.52
N GLY A 159 13.06 -1.27 -3.32
CA GLY A 159 14.10 -1.14 -4.34
C GLY A 159 14.95 0.10 -4.11
N GLN A 160 14.81 0.74 -2.94
CA GLN A 160 15.60 1.92 -2.55
C GLN A 160 16.96 1.48 -2.05
N ALA A 161 18.03 2.07 -2.59
CA ALA A 161 19.39 1.78 -2.17
C ALA A 161 19.59 2.02 -0.65
N GLY A 162 20.22 1.07 0.01
CA GLY A 162 20.50 1.14 1.45
C GLY A 162 19.30 0.77 2.35
N VAL A 163 18.18 0.34 1.78
CA VAL A 163 17.05 -0.21 2.53
C VAL A 163 16.97 -1.71 2.27
N ASP A 164 17.24 -2.50 3.30
CA ASP A 164 17.08 -3.96 3.26
C ASP A 164 15.63 -4.34 3.49
N ALA A 165 15.09 -5.17 2.61
CA ALA A 165 13.74 -5.70 2.70
C ALA A 165 13.68 -7.07 2.02
N PRO A 166 12.86 -8.03 2.52
CA PRO A 166 12.79 -9.38 1.94
C PRO A 166 12.21 -9.39 0.52
N ILE A 167 11.35 -8.43 0.17
CA ILE A 167 10.77 -8.30 -1.17
C ILE A 167 11.52 -7.19 -1.92
N GLU A 168 12.17 -7.56 -3.03
CA GLU A 168 12.89 -6.63 -3.90
C GLU A 168 11.96 -6.04 -4.96
N LEU A 169 11.88 -4.70 -5.03
CA LEU A 169 11.16 -3.95 -6.05
C LEU A 169 12.13 -3.47 -7.14
N THR A 170 11.64 -3.36 -8.37
CA THR A 170 12.40 -2.68 -9.44
C THR A 170 12.32 -1.16 -9.33
N GLN A 171 11.25 -0.65 -8.71
CA GLN A 171 11.10 0.78 -8.42
C GLN A 171 11.89 1.16 -7.17
N THR A 172 12.48 2.38 -7.15
CA THR A 172 13.14 2.94 -5.95
C THR A 172 12.12 3.38 -4.90
N ALA A 173 11.19 2.50 -4.58
CA ALA A 173 10.12 2.67 -3.61
C ALA A 173 10.35 1.78 -2.39
N THR A 174 9.80 2.15 -1.25
CA THR A 174 9.83 1.32 -0.05
C THR A 174 8.46 1.30 0.62
N LEU A 175 7.98 0.09 0.92
CA LEU A 175 6.84 -0.17 1.78
C LEU A 175 7.32 -0.49 3.18
N ARG A 176 6.82 0.24 4.16
CA ARG A 176 7.03 -0.01 5.59
C ARG A 176 5.71 -0.25 6.29
N VAL A 177 5.74 -1.11 7.28
CA VAL A 177 4.61 -1.36 8.18
C VAL A 177 5.05 -1.19 9.63
N SER A 178 4.11 -0.85 10.50
CA SER A 178 4.34 -0.80 11.94
C SER A 178 3.03 -1.00 12.70
N ARG A 179 3.11 -1.69 13.83
CA ARG A 179 2.08 -1.69 14.85
C ARG A 179 2.56 -0.87 16.04
N LEU A 180 1.92 0.29 16.25
CA LEU A 180 2.22 1.19 17.34
C LEU A 180 1.41 0.82 18.58
N GLU A 181 2.05 0.82 19.74
CA GLU A 181 1.45 0.61 21.05
C GLU A 181 1.81 1.79 21.97
N ASN A 182 1.15 2.93 21.77
CA ASN A 182 1.34 4.18 22.52
C ASN A 182 2.79 4.69 22.55
N VAL A 183 3.44 4.66 21.39
CA VAL A 183 4.83 5.14 21.22
C VAL A 183 4.90 6.20 20.15
N THR A 184 6.03 6.94 20.13
CA THR A 184 6.35 7.85 19.04
C THR A 184 7.29 7.16 18.04
N LEU A 185 6.87 7.06 16.80
CA LEU A 185 7.65 6.53 15.70
C LEU A 185 7.97 7.65 14.71
N ARG A 186 9.20 7.66 14.20
CA ARG A 186 9.68 8.68 13.27
C ARG A 186 10.04 8.07 11.94
N HIS A 187 9.76 8.82 10.86
CA HIS A 187 10.27 8.50 9.52
C HIS A 187 10.88 9.76 8.89
N VAL A 188 12.01 9.56 8.20
CA VAL A 188 12.72 10.60 7.47
C VAL A 188 12.64 10.28 5.98
N PHE A 189 12.18 11.24 5.20
CA PHE A 189 12.15 11.15 3.73
C PHE A 189 13.37 11.85 3.14
N GLU A 190 13.88 11.31 2.05
CA GLU A 190 14.74 12.08 1.17
C GLU A 190 13.94 13.21 0.50
N ARG A 191 14.63 14.24 0.01
CA ARG A 191 13.98 15.37 -0.66
C ARG A 191 13.22 14.93 -1.92
N LYS A 192 12.09 15.59 -2.18
CA LYS A 192 11.21 15.33 -3.34
C LYS A 192 10.59 13.93 -3.39
N ARG A 193 10.61 13.19 -2.29
CA ARG A 193 9.90 11.93 -2.19
C ARG A 193 8.43 12.14 -1.84
N TYR A 194 7.61 11.20 -2.22
CA TYR A 194 6.18 11.13 -1.94
C TYR A 194 5.94 10.10 -0.84
N GLY A 195 5.34 10.52 0.26
CA GLY A 195 4.88 9.64 1.32
C GLY A 195 3.38 9.39 1.23
N PHE A 196 2.96 8.17 1.45
CA PHE A 196 1.54 7.82 1.60
C PHE A 196 1.40 6.94 2.84
N LEU A 197 0.85 7.52 3.91
CA LEU A 197 0.58 6.81 5.17
C LEU A 197 -0.90 6.41 5.18
N PHE A 198 -1.17 5.19 5.60
CA PHE A 198 -2.52 4.66 5.79
C PHE A 198 -2.65 4.04 7.18
N VAL A 199 -3.78 4.26 7.85
CA VAL A 199 -4.12 3.66 9.14
C VAL A 199 -5.07 2.49 8.90
N GLY A 200 -4.58 1.26 9.09
CA GLY A 200 -5.35 0.04 8.91
C GLY A 200 -6.16 -0.35 10.14
N ASP A 201 -5.76 0.13 11.32
CA ASP A 201 -6.42 -0.11 12.60
C ASP A 201 -6.01 0.99 13.60
N GLY A 202 -6.91 1.38 14.50
CA GLY A 202 -6.65 2.27 15.63
C GLY A 202 -6.71 3.76 15.32
N GLU A 203 -6.01 4.55 16.15
CA GLU A 203 -5.93 6.02 16.05
C GLU A 203 -4.49 6.49 16.20
N ILE A 204 -4.05 7.32 15.26
CA ILE A 204 -2.68 7.81 15.14
C ILE A 204 -2.68 9.34 15.01
N GLU A 205 -1.93 10.00 15.86
CA GLU A 205 -1.54 11.39 15.66
C GLU A 205 -0.34 11.43 14.71
N ALA A 206 -0.46 12.17 13.62
CA ALA A 206 0.61 12.39 12.65
C ALA A 206 1.02 13.86 12.66
N LYS A 207 2.32 14.12 12.80
CA LYS A 207 2.89 15.47 12.81
C LYS A 207 4.00 15.58 11.75
N GLY A 208 3.86 16.54 10.85
CA GLY A 208 4.92 16.96 9.94
C GLY A 208 5.81 18.02 10.56
N GLU A 209 6.98 18.27 9.96
CA GLU A 209 7.96 19.24 10.49
C GLU A 209 7.41 20.66 10.63
N THR A 210 6.60 21.10 9.66
CA THR A 210 6.00 22.44 9.60
C THR A 210 4.48 22.42 9.54
N ALA A 211 3.87 21.21 9.61
CA ALA A 211 2.43 21.03 9.47
C ALA A 211 1.75 20.87 10.83
N ALA A 212 0.49 21.26 10.91
CA ALA A 212 -0.34 20.99 12.09
C ALA A 212 -0.51 19.48 12.28
N THR A 213 -0.57 19.07 13.55
CA THR A 213 -0.86 17.66 13.90
C THR A 213 -2.23 17.25 13.34
N GLN A 214 -2.27 16.06 12.74
CA GLN A 214 -3.47 15.44 12.20
C GLN A 214 -3.80 14.19 13.02
N ILE A 215 -5.06 14.01 13.38
CA ILE A 215 -5.55 12.76 13.96
C ILE A 215 -6.11 11.92 12.82
N LEU A 216 -5.58 10.71 12.67
CA LEU A 216 -5.97 9.74 11.66
C LEU A 216 -6.60 8.53 12.36
N ARG A 217 -7.67 8.02 11.79
CA ARG A 217 -8.38 6.81 12.26
C ARG A 217 -8.31 5.72 11.22
N GLU A 218 -8.76 4.53 11.58
CA GLU A 218 -8.88 3.40 10.66
C GLU A 218 -9.52 3.84 9.33
N GLY A 219 -8.87 3.50 8.24
CA GLY A 219 -9.26 3.85 6.88
C GLY A 219 -8.81 5.24 6.42
N ASP A 220 -8.28 6.11 7.29
CA ASP A 220 -7.74 7.41 6.86
C ASP A 220 -6.35 7.24 6.24
N ALA A 221 -6.05 8.09 5.25
CA ALA A 221 -4.73 8.19 4.66
C ALA A 221 -4.18 9.62 4.76
N LEU A 222 -2.85 9.74 4.68
CA LEU A 222 -2.14 11.01 4.68
C LEU A 222 -1.20 11.07 3.48
N ARG A 223 -1.39 12.07 2.62
CA ARG A 223 -0.48 12.39 1.52
C ARG A 223 0.60 13.33 2.00
N ILE A 224 1.84 12.97 1.76
CA ILE A 224 3.04 13.67 2.20
C ILE A 224 3.90 13.94 0.97
N TYR A 225 4.35 15.16 0.80
CA TYR A 225 5.31 15.51 -0.25
C TYR A 225 6.26 16.61 0.22
N ASP A 226 7.54 16.42 -0.09
CA ASP A 226 8.64 17.36 0.18
C ASP A 226 8.72 17.82 1.65
N LEU A 227 8.42 16.91 2.58
CA LEU A 227 8.68 17.04 4.01
C LEU A 227 9.87 16.17 4.42
N ALA A 228 10.76 16.71 5.25
CA ALA A 228 11.95 15.98 5.66
C ALA A 228 11.61 14.83 6.62
N LYS A 229 10.61 15.01 7.49
CA LYS A 229 10.23 13.99 8.48
C LYS A 229 8.76 14.05 8.88
N ILE A 230 8.27 12.91 9.36
CA ILE A 230 7.02 12.79 10.10
C ILE A 230 7.26 12.10 11.44
N GLU A 231 6.42 12.43 12.40
CA GLU A 231 6.32 11.75 13.70
C GLU A 231 4.89 11.19 13.82
N LEU A 232 4.77 9.94 14.24
CA LEU A 232 3.51 9.27 14.52
C LEU A 232 3.45 8.94 15.99
N HIS A 233 2.32 9.16 16.64
CA HIS A 233 2.07 8.75 18.02
C HIS A 233 0.68 8.14 18.14
N GLY A 234 0.52 7.07 18.89
CA GLY A 234 -0.78 6.46 19.13
C GLY A 234 -0.72 4.95 19.22
N THR A 235 -1.87 4.33 19.01
CA THR A 235 -2.03 2.88 19.02
C THR A 235 -2.79 2.45 17.76
N GLY A 236 -2.20 1.53 17.00
CA GLY A 236 -2.80 1.07 15.76
C GLY A 236 -1.78 0.46 14.80
N GLU A 237 -2.25 0.04 13.65
CA GLU A 237 -1.43 -0.54 12.60
C GLU A 237 -1.40 0.38 11.38
N VAL A 238 -0.21 0.65 10.87
CA VAL A 238 0.00 1.61 9.79
C VAL A 238 0.85 1.02 8.67
N VAL A 239 0.57 1.49 7.47
CA VAL A 239 1.32 1.23 6.25
C VAL A 239 1.86 2.55 5.72
N LEU A 240 3.15 2.61 5.40
CA LEU A 240 3.81 3.79 4.83
C LEU A 240 4.52 3.44 3.53
N TRP A 241 4.10 4.05 2.45
CA TRP A 241 4.87 4.13 1.22
C TRP A 241 5.77 5.35 1.21
N ASP A 242 7.01 5.14 0.79
CA ASP A 242 7.98 6.15 0.41
C ASP A 242 8.37 5.88 -1.05
N VAL A 243 7.88 6.72 -1.96
CA VAL A 243 8.00 6.48 -3.40
C VAL A 243 8.63 7.66 -4.13
N PRO A 244 9.32 7.44 -5.27
CA PRO A 244 9.85 8.52 -6.10
C PRO A 244 8.73 9.23 -6.87
N PRO A 245 9.01 10.38 -7.49
CA PRO A 245 8.16 10.93 -8.53
C PRO A 245 8.02 9.93 -9.69
N VAL A 246 6.92 10.03 -10.45
CA VAL A 246 6.82 9.33 -11.75
C VAL A 246 7.79 10.02 -12.71
N ALA A 247 8.62 9.23 -13.39
CA ALA A 247 9.42 9.75 -14.50
C ALA A 247 8.47 10.16 -15.66
N ASP A 248 8.74 11.31 -16.26
CA ASP A 248 8.04 11.81 -17.44
C ASP A 248 8.30 10.93 -18.68
#